data_660029fe09a6a59a8d1dfac9f8d91735
#
_entry.id   660029fe09a6a59a8d1dfac9f8d91735
#
_cell.length_a   1.000
_cell.length_b   1.000
_cell.length_c   1.000
_cell.angle_alpha   90.00
_cell.angle_beta   90.00
_cell.angle_gamma   90.00
#
_symmetry.space_group_name_H-M   'P 1'
#
loop_
_entity.id
_entity.type
_entity.pdbx_description
1 polymer ?
#
loop_
_entity_poly.entity_id
_entity_poly.type
_entity_poly.pdbx_seq_one_letter_code
_entity_poly.pdbx_strand_id
1 'polypeptide(L)'
;MRYHIDEGEINPLNLGSSGKVLEAFVNPKTSQSKIIQDQGYYISYGERDPDIAGITVPILGRDSELIGVISLSGLISRFTDENIESFLEALISTSKKVSLAFGSK
;
A
#
# COMPACT_ATOMS: atom_id res chain seq x y z
N MET A 1 19.37 0.14 6.82
CA MET A 1 18.97 -1.01 7.31
C MET A 1 18.06 -1.65 6.39
N ARG A 2 18.21 -2.86 6.28
CA ARG A 2 17.42 -3.42 5.42
C ARG A 2 16.25 -3.86 6.15
N TYR A 3 15.20 -3.42 5.79
CA TYR A 3 14.06 -3.77 6.42
C TYR A 3 13.56 -4.91 5.72
N HIS A 4 13.85 -5.95 6.20
CA HIS A 4 13.54 -7.01 5.45
C HIS A 4 12.46 -7.78 5.93
N ILE A 5 11.64 -7.21 6.38
CA ILE A 5 10.60 -7.80 6.90
C ILE A 5 9.99 -8.63 5.97
N ASP A 6 10.15 -8.28 4.89
CA ASP A 6 9.44 -8.90 3.95
C ASP A 6 10.06 -10.08 3.48
N GLU A 7 11.23 -10.27 3.71
CA GLU A 7 11.84 -11.35 3.17
C GLU A 7 11.39 -12.58 3.81
N GLY A 8 10.78 -13.41 3.23
CA GLY A 8 10.37 -14.67 3.71
C GLY A 8 9.36 -14.59 4.81
N GLU A 9 8.93 -13.41 5.10
CA GLU A 9 8.04 -13.24 6.18
C GLU A 9 6.62 -13.29 5.67
N ILE A 10 5.74 -14.01 6.28
CA ILE A 10 4.37 -14.08 5.88
C ILE A 10 3.54 -13.24 6.78
N ASN A 11 2.90 -12.24 6.26
CA ASN A 11 2.09 -11.37 7.05
C ASN A 11 0.62 -11.65 6.84
N PRO A 12 -0.16 -11.63 7.89
CA PRO A 12 -1.60 -11.81 7.78
C PRO A 12 -2.14 -10.67 6.95
N LEU A 13 -3.11 -10.91 6.14
CA LEU A 13 -3.66 -9.94 5.25
C LEU A 13 -4.13 -8.66 5.87
N ASN A 14 -4.67 -8.63 6.98
CA ASN A 14 -5.16 -7.40 7.54
C ASN A 14 -4.23 -6.71 8.52
N LEU A 15 -2.94 -6.95 8.42
CA LEU A 15 -1.99 -6.27 9.27
C LEU A 15 -1.16 -5.32 8.42
N GLY A 16 -1.01 -4.11 8.87
CA GLY A 16 -0.22 -3.11 8.18
C GLY A 16 -0.91 -2.60 6.94
N SER A 17 -0.29 -1.67 6.23
CA SER A 17 -0.92 -1.03 5.10
C SER A 17 -1.08 -1.96 3.91
N SER A 18 -0.12 -2.84 3.68
CA SER A 18 -0.19 -3.76 2.55
C SER A 18 -1.36 -4.71 2.71
N GLY A 19 -1.53 -5.28 3.91
CA GLY A 19 -2.62 -6.20 4.15
C GLY A 19 -3.98 -5.54 4.00
N LYS A 20 -4.08 -4.30 4.46
CA LYS A 20 -5.35 -3.58 4.38
C LYS A 20 -5.73 -3.31 2.92
N VAL A 21 -4.77 -2.95 2.10
CA VAL A 21 -5.06 -2.65 0.71
C VAL A 21 -5.43 -3.95 -0.02
N LEU A 22 -4.71 -5.03 0.25
CA LEU A 22 -5.02 -6.30 -0.38
C LEU A 22 -6.44 -6.73 -0.02
N GLU A 23 -6.80 -6.63 1.25
CA GLU A 23 -8.10 -7.01 1.71
C GLU A 23 -9.17 -6.14 1.07
N ALA A 24 -8.92 -4.87 0.93
CA ALA A 24 -9.88 -3.94 0.39
C ALA A 24 -10.25 -4.28 -1.05
N PHE A 25 -9.28 -4.73 -1.83
CA PHE A 25 -9.53 -5.01 -3.21
C PHE A 25 -9.94 -6.46 -3.50
N VAL A 26 -9.56 -7.37 -2.63
CA VAL A 26 -9.89 -8.76 -2.83
C VAL A 26 -11.24 -9.08 -2.20
N ASN A 27 -11.53 -8.50 -1.05
CA ASN A 27 -12.74 -8.82 -0.33
C ASN A 27 -13.33 -7.60 0.34
N PRO A 28 -13.81 -6.64 -0.41
CA PRO A 28 -14.30 -5.35 0.10
C PRO A 28 -15.63 -5.45 0.84
N LYS A 29 -15.61 -5.94 2.04
CA LYS A 29 -16.81 -6.05 2.84
C LYS A 29 -17.04 -5.02 3.91
N THR A 30 -16.09 -4.16 4.16
CA THR A 30 -16.24 -3.21 5.24
C THR A 30 -16.25 -1.79 4.71
N SER A 31 -16.69 -0.84 5.55
CA SER A 31 -16.69 0.54 5.13
C SER A 31 -15.23 1.01 4.96
N GLN A 32 -14.30 0.44 5.73
CA GLN A 32 -12.91 0.80 5.61
C GLN A 32 -12.40 0.35 4.22
N SER A 33 -12.81 -0.82 3.76
CA SER A 33 -12.40 -1.32 2.47
C SER A 33 -12.88 -0.40 1.36
N LYS A 34 -14.08 0.12 1.48
CA LYS A 34 -14.63 1.01 0.49
C LYS A 34 -13.86 2.31 0.47
N ILE A 35 -13.48 2.84 1.63
CA ILE A 35 -12.71 4.07 1.72
C ILE A 35 -11.37 3.85 1.04
N ILE A 36 -10.71 2.73 1.27
CA ILE A 36 -9.43 2.45 0.67
C ILE A 36 -9.55 2.38 -0.86
N GLN A 37 -10.60 1.73 -1.36
CA GLN A 37 -10.80 1.64 -2.79
C GLN A 37 -11.03 3.01 -3.39
N ASP A 38 -11.83 3.85 -2.76
CA ASP A 38 -12.14 5.17 -3.27
C ASP A 38 -10.94 6.09 -3.19
N GLN A 39 -10.17 5.99 -2.13
CA GLN A 39 -9.03 6.86 -1.90
C GLN A 39 -7.83 6.43 -2.74
N GLY A 40 -7.68 5.15 -2.96
CA GLY A 40 -6.58 4.63 -3.76
C GLY A 40 -5.29 4.37 -3.00
N TYR A 41 -5.32 4.37 -1.68
CA TYR A 41 -4.15 4.06 -0.89
C TYR A 41 -4.54 3.86 0.56
N TYR A 42 -3.63 3.39 1.38
CA TYR A 42 -3.85 3.26 2.81
C TYR A 42 -2.56 3.58 3.54
N ILE A 43 -2.68 4.35 4.63
CA ILE A 43 -1.53 4.69 5.45
C ILE A 43 -1.78 4.09 6.82
N SER A 44 -0.79 3.34 7.34
CA SER A 44 -0.91 2.77 8.66
C SER A 44 0.10 3.43 9.56
N TYR A 45 -0.25 3.64 10.81
CA TYR A 45 0.65 4.22 11.78
C TYR A 45 0.70 3.26 12.96
N GLY A 46 1.80 2.59 13.13
CA GLY A 46 1.99 1.72 14.29
C GLY A 46 1.13 0.47 14.37
N GLU A 47 0.52 0.05 13.28
CA GLU A 47 -0.35 -1.11 13.32
C GLU A 47 0.40 -2.43 13.51
N ARG A 48 1.54 -2.57 12.88
CA ARG A 48 2.31 -3.79 13.02
C ARG A 48 3.39 -3.58 14.07
N ASP A 49 4.01 -2.43 14.07
CA ASP A 49 5.12 -2.10 14.95
C ASP A 49 4.87 -0.68 15.38
N PRO A 50 4.84 -0.36 16.67
CA PRO A 50 4.52 0.97 17.18
C PRO A 50 5.32 2.12 16.59
N ASP A 51 6.54 1.87 16.17
CA ASP A 51 7.38 2.92 15.66
C ASP A 51 7.40 3.02 14.13
N ILE A 52 6.66 2.17 13.45
CA ILE A 52 6.71 2.11 12.00
C ILE A 52 5.39 2.54 11.37
N ALA A 53 5.50 3.31 10.30
CA ALA A 53 4.33 3.67 9.53
C ALA A 53 4.54 3.11 8.12
N GLY A 54 3.49 3.00 7.37
CA GLY A 54 3.59 2.49 6.01
C GLY A 54 2.52 3.10 5.12
N ILE A 55 2.82 3.21 3.83
CA ILE A 55 1.86 3.68 2.85
C ILE A 55 1.86 2.61 1.78
N THR A 56 0.68 2.20 1.35
CA THR A 56 0.56 1.21 0.30
C THR A 56 -0.42 1.70 -0.75
N VAL A 57 -0.06 1.52 -2.01
CA VAL A 57 -0.97 1.86 -3.10
C VAL A 57 -1.16 0.58 -3.92
N PRO A 58 -2.30 0.40 -4.53
CA PRO A 58 -2.56 -0.80 -5.32
C PRO A 58 -2.00 -0.60 -6.72
N ILE A 59 -1.64 -1.68 -7.39
CA ILE A 59 -1.24 -1.64 -8.76
C ILE A 59 -2.40 -2.30 -9.50
N LEU A 60 -3.14 -1.51 -10.27
CA LEU A 60 -4.32 -2.01 -10.94
C LEU A 60 -4.06 -2.25 -12.41
N GLY A 61 -4.63 -3.29 -12.93
CA GLY A 61 -4.49 -3.64 -14.32
C GLY A 61 -5.55 -2.98 -15.19
N ARG A 62 -5.66 -3.47 -16.40
CA ARG A 62 -6.52 -2.88 -17.37
C ARG A 62 -7.98 -2.72 -16.96
N ASP A 63 -8.57 -3.68 -16.36
CA ASP A 63 -9.95 -3.59 -15.93
C ASP A 63 -10.05 -3.30 -14.44
N SER A 64 -9.14 -2.55 -13.93
CA SER A 64 -9.06 -2.20 -12.51
C SER A 64 -8.91 -3.43 -11.61
N GLU A 65 -8.39 -4.50 -12.16
CA GLU A 65 -8.16 -5.68 -11.35
C GLU A 65 -6.87 -5.48 -10.58
N LEU A 66 -6.77 -6.00 -9.40
CA LEU A 66 -5.58 -5.84 -8.59
C LEU A 66 -4.46 -6.76 -9.08
N ILE A 67 -3.33 -6.17 -9.47
CA ILE A 67 -2.18 -6.92 -9.93
C ILE A 67 -1.26 -7.10 -8.75
N GLY A 68 -1.16 -6.14 -7.89
CA GLY A 68 -0.28 -6.20 -6.72
C GLY A 68 -0.35 -4.91 -5.93
N VAL A 69 0.58 -4.73 -5.02
CA VAL A 69 0.64 -3.50 -4.23
C VAL A 69 2.08 -3.04 -4.12
N ILE A 70 2.28 -1.75 -3.89
CA ILE A 70 3.60 -1.19 -3.65
C ILE A 70 3.52 -0.50 -2.33
N SER A 71 4.47 -0.76 -1.43
CA SER A 71 4.48 -0.16 -0.11
C SER A 71 5.78 0.53 0.21
N LEU A 72 5.68 1.53 1.07
CA LEU A 72 6.86 2.21 1.59
C LEU A 72 6.68 2.19 3.09
N SER A 73 7.66 1.68 3.85
CA SER A 73 7.59 1.64 5.30
C SER A 73 8.79 2.38 5.87
N GLY A 74 8.63 2.90 7.05
CA GLY A 74 9.72 3.59 7.71
C GLY A 74 9.29 4.07 9.08
N LEU A 75 10.17 4.83 9.75
CA LEU A 75 9.86 5.34 11.07
C LEU A 75 8.71 6.32 10.99
N ILE A 76 7.81 6.24 11.93
CA ILE A 76 6.67 7.13 11.99
C ILE A 76 7.08 8.58 11.92
N SER A 77 8.18 8.94 12.55
CA SER A 77 8.62 10.32 12.57
C SER A 77 8.88 10.89 11.17
N ARG A 78 9.07 10.04 10.19
CA ARG A 78 9.32 10.52 8.85
C ARG A 78 8.03 10.69 8.06
N PHE A 79 6.91 10.29 8.60
CA PHE A 79 5.65 10.38 7.89
C PHE A 79 4.88 11.64 8.27
N THR A 80 5.49 12.79 7.99
CA THR A 80 4.85 14.08 8.21
C THR A 80 3.92 14.32 7.02
N ASP A 81 3.01 15.26 7.13
CA ASP A 81 2.06 15.55 6.07
C ASP A 81 2.81 15.88 4.76
N GLU A 82 3.86 16.63 4.86
CA GLU A 82 4.65 17.04 3.73
C GLU A 82 5.31 15.83 3.08
N ASN A 83 5.89 14.96 3.86
CA ASN A 83 6.56 13.80 3.33
C ASN A 83 5.56 12.80 2.75
N ILE A 84 4.40 12.66 3.38
CA ILE A 84 3.39 11.73 2.91
C ILE A 84 2.95 12.13 1.50
N GLU A 85 2.82 13.42 1.23
CA GLU A 85 2.40 13.89 -0.06
C GLU A 85 3.44 13.46 -1.09
N SER A 86 4.73 13.64 -0.80
CA SER A 86 5.80 13.25 -1.70
C SER A 86 5.85 11.73 -1.89
N PHE A 87 5.66 10.99 -0.80
CA PHE A 87 5.69 9.55 -0.86
C PHE A 87 4.54 9.03 -1.73
N LEU A 88 3.35 9.60 -1.57
CA LEU A 88 2.19 9.16 -2.33
C LEU A 88 2.41 9.45 -3.82
N GLU A 89 2.96 10.59 -4.15
CA GLU A 89 3.19 10.97 -5.51
C GLU A 89 4.14 9.96 -6.15
N ALA A 90 5.21 9.61 -5.46
CA ALA A 90 6.19 8.67 -5.97
C ALA A 90 5.59 7.26 -6.12
N LEU A 91 4.81 6.82 -5.12
CA LEU A 91 4.23 5.50 -5.16
C LEU A 91 3.19 5.38 -6.27
N ILE A 92 2.36 6.39 -6.43
CA ILE A 92 1.32 6.37 -7.45
C ILE A 92 1.97 6.38 -8.83
N SER A 93 3.02 7.18 -9.01
CA SER A 93 3.71 7.25 -10.29
C SER A 93 4.32 5.88 -10.61
N THR A 94 4.93 5.23 -9.63
CA THR A 94 5.55 3.94 -9.82
C THR A 94 4.48 2.87 -10.12
N SER A 95 3.35 2.93 -9.42
CA SER A 95 2.31 1.94 -9.64
C SER A 95 1.77 2.03 -11.07
N LYS A 96 1.71 3.24 -11.62
CA LYS A 96 1.23 3.43 -12.97
C LYS A 96 2.23 2.84 -13.98
N LYS A 97 3.52 3.00 -13.71
CA LYS A 97 4.53 2.47 -14.59
C LYS A 97 4.49 0.94 -14.59
N VAL A 98 4.30 0.35 -13.42
CA VAL A 98 4.24 -1.09 -13.30
C VAL A 98 2.96 -1.59 -13.99
N SER A 99 1.86 -0.87 -13.82
CA SER A 99 0.60 -1.26 -14.41
C SER A 99 0.72 -1.27 -15.94
N LEU A 100 1.39 -0.27 -16.52
CA LEU A 100 1.56 -0.20 -17.95
C LEU A 100 2.43 -1.38 -18.43
N ALA A 101 3.43 -1.73 -17.67
CA ALA A 101 4.33 -2.81 -18.06
C ALA A 101 3.58 -4.17 -18.09
N PHE A 102 2.68 -4.39 -17.13
CA PHE A 102 1.95 -5.63 -17.09
C PHE A 102 0.58 -5.57 -17.71
N GLY A 103 -0.10 -4.48 -17.57
CA GLY A 103 -1.46 -4.38 -18.01
C GLY A 103 -1.70 -4.06 -19.45
N SER A 104 -0.70 -3.57 -20.13
CA SER A 104 -0.90 -3.17 -21.49
C SER A 104 -0.70 -4.30 -22.49
N LYS A 105 -0.43 -5.48 -21.98
CA LYS A 105 -0.20 -6.58 -22.89
C LYS A 105 -1.43 -7.14 -23.48
#